data_a9b2d755f3b6b62978f3aa551abb4f54
#
_entry.id   a9b2d755f3b6b62978f3aa551abb4f54
#
_cell.length_a   1.000
_cell.length_b   1.000
_cell.length_c   1.000
_cell.angle_alpha   90.00
_cell.angle_beta   90.00
_cell.angle_gamma   90.00
#
_symmetry.space_group_name_H-M   'P 1'
#
loop_
_entity.id
_entity.type
_entity.pdbx_description
1 polymer ?
#
loop_
_entity_poly.entity_id
_entity_poly.type
_entity_poly.pdbx_seq_one_letter_code
_entity_poly.pdbx_strand_id
1 'polypeptide(L)'
;GLRYAQERGVPYLSISSGLVDIAPEIVAGAQRAEAAPILVASHFCAGAVVLAALHAAREFDRIDTVRIGAVLDEQDTGGPAGAADLERWSTATTAGLVRRDGVFTWVDGPDAEAEVRRADGTGLPGRSIAVLDVPSLALATDAPDVRFDFAVGESTGRRLGGPVSFEAGIEIEGTDRAGTPTRTLRRLTHPSGQRPVTATGVALGVERLVGLRGAAVAPGLHTPEALLDPAYAVERLAESGAVLTDVAVG
;
A
#
# COMPACT_ATOMS: atom_id res chain seq x y z
N GLY A 1 9.67 -16.72 12.50
CA GLY A 1 9.27 -15.44 13.11
C GLY A 1 7.96 -15.58 13.86
N LEU A 2 6.82 -15.77 13.17
CA LEU A 2 5.47 -15.75 13.74
C LEU A 2 5.28 -16.73 14.93
N ARG A 3 5.62 -18.00 14.75
CA ARG A 3 5.48 -19.01 15.84
C ARG A 3 6.27 -18.64 17.08
N TYR A 4 7.51 -18.19 16.90
CA TYR A 4 8.36 -17.72 18.00
C TYR A 4 7.68 -16.55 18.74
N ALA A 5 7.16 -15.58 18.01
CA ALA A 5 6.45 -14.44 18.61
C ALA A 5 5.24 -14.88 19.44
N GLN A 6 4.42 -15.79 18.90
CA GLN A 6 3.26 -16.36 19.61
C GLN A 6 3.66 -17.18 20.84
N GLU A 7 4.77 -17.95 20.80
CA GLU A 7 5.28 -18.72 21.95
C GLU A 7 5.80 -17.82 23.06
N ARG A 8 6.29 -16.64 22.73
CA ARG A 8 6.88 -15.69 23.67
C ARG A 8 5.95 -14.54 24.07
N GLY A 9 4.78 -14.44 23.44
CA GLY A 9 3.86 -13.32 23.67
C GLY A 9 4.43 -11.96 23.25
N VAL A 10 5.35 -11.94 22.28
CA VAL A 10 5.96 -10.70 21.78
C VAL A 10 5.32 -10.25 20.47
N PRO A 11 5.26 -8.93 20.22
CA PRO A 11 4.73 -8.42 18.95
C PRO A 11 5.46 -8.94 17.73
N TYR A 12 4.74 -9.12 16.64
CA TYR A 12 5.28 -9.55 15.35
C TYR A 12 4.79 -8.63 14.23
N LEU A 13 5.68 -8.27 13.33
CA LEU A 13 5.36 -7.53 12.11
C LEU A 13 5.90 -8.29 10.90
N SER A 14 5.07 -8.42 9.87
CA SER A 14 5.42 -9.06 8.58
C SER A 14 5.28 -8.08 7.44
N ILE A 15 6.22 -8.12 6.50
CA ILE A 15 6.22 -7.35 5.24
C ILE A 15 6.47 -8.26 4.04
N SER A 16 6.04 -9.52 4.09
CA SER A 16 6.21 -10.42 2.95
C SER A 16 5.42 -9.93 1.72
N SER A 17 5.76 -10.41 0.54
CA SER A 17 5.20 -9.94 -0.71
C SER A 17 4.00 -10.80 -1.14
N GLY A 18 2.96 -10.13 -1.63
CA GLY A 18 1.85 -10.74 -2.36
C GLY A 18 0.85 -11.55 -1.53
N LEU A 19 -0.39 -11.61 -2.02
CA LEU A 19 -1.50 -12.31 -1.34
C LEU A 19 -1.28 -13.82 -1.25
N VAL A 20 -0.57 -14.41 -2.19
CA VAL A 20 -0.33 -15.87 -2.22
C VAL A 20 0.58 -16.30 -1.07
N ASP A 21 1.61 -15.51 -0.79
CA ASP A 21 2.58 -15.81 0.27
C ASP A 21 2.03 -15.54 1.67
N ILE A 22 1.11 -14.59 1.81
CA ILE A 22 0.62 -14.16 3.11
C ILE A 22 -0.52 -15.04 3.65
N ALA A 23 -1.25 -15.74 2.80
CA ALA A 23 -2.37 -16.57 3.24
C ALA A 23 -1.99 -17.61 4.30
N PRO A 24 -0.89 -18.37 4.17
CA PRO A 24 -0.41 -19.28 5.22
C PRO A 24 -0.08 -18.55 6.53
N GLU A 25 0.44 -17.34 6.48
CA GLU A 25 0.77 -16.54 7.65
C GLU A 25 -0.48 -16.06 8.38
N ILE A 26 -1.48 -15.58 7.63
CA ILE A 26 -2.78 -15.19 8.19
C ILE A 26 -3.44 -16.39 8.90
N VAL A 27 -3.47 -17.57 8.27
CA VAL A 27 -4.04 -18.78 8.86
C VAL A 27 -3.29 -19.18 10.13
N ALA A 28 -1.95 -19.19 10.09
CA ALA A 28 -1.14 -19.52 11.26
C ALA A 28 -1.29 -18.49 12.39
N GLY A 29 -1.42 -17.21 12.03
CA GLY A 29 -1.70 -16.13 12.99
C GLY A 29 -3.06 -16.28 13.65
N ALA A 30 -4.11 -16.58 12.86
CA ALA A 30 -5.47 -16.73 13.35
C ALA A 30 -5.64 -17.93 14.30
N GLN A 31 -4.90 -19.03 14.11
CA GLN A 31 -4.97 -20.21 14.98
C GLN A 31 -4.58 -19.93 16.44
N ARG A 32 -3.77 -18.92 16.71
CA ARG A 32 -3.30 -18.51 18.03
C ARG A 32 -3.31 -16.99 18.14
N ALA A 33 -4.38 -16.36 17.71
CA ALA A 33 -4.49 -14.90 17.63
C ALA A 33 -4.35 -14.22 19.00
N GLU A 34 -4.79 -14.91 20.06
CA GLU A 34 -4.73 -14.44 21.46
C GLU A 34 -3.32 -14.45 22.05
N ALA A 35 -2.34 -15.03 21.37
CA ALA A 35 -0.99 -15.22 21.92
C ALA A 35 -0.12 -13.96 21.83
N ALA A 36 -0.27 -13.16 20.78
CA ALA A 36 0.55 -11.96 20.55
C ALA A 36 -0.15 -11.00 19.56
N PRO A 37 0.15 -9.69 19.60
CA PRO A 37 -0.26 -8.78 18.54
C PRO A 37 0.58 -9.02 17.29
N ILE A 38 -0.10 -9.25 16.16
CA ILE A 38 0.50 -9.54 14.86
C ILE A 38 0.06 -8.47 13.88
N LEU A 39 0.99 -7.68 13.38
CA LEU A 39 0.73 -6.70 12.31
C LEU A 39 1.15 -7.28 10.96
N VAL A 40 0.15 -7.54 10.14
CA VAL A 40 0.32 -7.97 8.75
C VAL A 40 0.46 -6.71 7.91
N ALA A 41 1.70 -6.25 7.69
CA ALA A 41 2.03 -5.07 6.90
C ALA A 41 2.54 -5.42 5.49
N SER A 42 2.10 -6.56 4.95
CA SER A 42 2.46 -7.05 3.61
C SER A 42 1.71 -6.33 2.49
N HIS A 43 1.47 -5.06 2.70
CA HIS A 43 0.96 -4.10 1.74
C HIS A 43 2.11 -3.49 0.95
N PHE A 44 1.81 -2.83 -0.15
CA PHE A 44 2.81 -2.05 -0.87
C PHE A 44 3.43 -0.98 0.04
N CYS A 45 4.75 -0.94 0.09
CA CYS A 45 5.51 -0.07 1.01
C CYS A 45 5.08 -0.20 2.48
N ALA A 46 4.83 -1.42 2.96
CA ALA A 46 4.43 -1.70 4.36
C ALA A 46 3.19 -0.89 4.81
N GLY A 47 2.25 -0.64 3.90
CA GLY A 47 1.00 0.08 4.16
C GLY A 47 1.09 1.60 4.04
N ALA A 48 2.26 2.17 3.73
CA ALA A 48 2.42 3.63 3.62
C ALA A 48 1.49 4.23 2.55
N VAL A 49 1.30 3.55 1.41
CA VAL A 49 0.41 4.01 0.33
C VAL A 49 -1.06 3.91 0.75
N VAL A 50 -1.45 2.84 1.42
CA VAL A 50 -2.82 2.70 1.98
C VAL A 50 -3.12 3.84 2.95
N LEU A 51 -2.19 4.14 3.87
CA LEU A 51 -2.38 5.21 4.85
C LEU A 51 -2.44 6.60 4.18
N ALA A 52 -1.64 6.84 3.15
CA ALA A 52 -1.73 8.07 2.36
C ALA A 52 -3.07 8.18 1.61
N ALA A 53 -3.58 7.08 1.06
CA ALA A 53 -4.89 7.04 0.42
C ALA A 53 -6.02 7.27 1.42
N LEU A 54 -5.98 6.67 2.61
CA LEU A 54 -6.96 6.90 3.67
C LEU A 54 -6.88 8.31 4.25
N HIS A 55 -5.70 8.93 4.26
CA HIS A 55 -5.58 10.35 4.59
C HIS A 55 -6.32 11.23 3.57
N ALA A 56 -6.15 10.96 2.28
CA ALA A 56 -6.88 11.65 1.20
C ALA A 56 -8.38 11.39 1.25
N ALA A 57 -8.79 10.17 1.58
CA ALA A 57 -10.19 9.74 1.68
C ALA A 57 -11.01 10.52 2.72
N ARG A 58 -10.35 11.17 3.70
CA ARG A 58 -11.02 11.98 4.74
C ARG A 58 -11.82 13.19 4.20
N GLU A 59 -11.58 13.60 2.97
CA GLU A 59 -12.30 14.71 2.31
C GLU A 59 -13.68 14.29 1.78
N PHE A 60 -13.90 12.99 1.66
CA PHE A 60 -15.12 12.42 1.10
C PHE A 60 -16.10 12.00 2.21
N ASP A 61 -17.38 12.14 1.91
CA ASP A 61 -18.48 11.54 2.68
C ASP A 61 -18.78 10.13 2.16
N ARG A 62 -18.75 9.96 0.84
CA ARG A 62 -18.88 8.67 0.17
C ARG A 62 -17.82 8.53 -0.90
N ILE A 63 -17.23 7.35 -0.97
CA ILE A 63 -16.24 7.01 -1.99
C ILE A 63 -16.82 5.95 -2.93
N ASP A 64 -16.77 6.23 -4.22
CA ASP A 64 -17.23 5.32 -5.26
C ASP A 64 -16.06 4.53 -5.85
N THR A 65 -14.90 5.17 -6.02
CA THR A 65 -13.72 4.55 -6.64
C THR A 65 -12.45 4.94 -5.91
N VAL A 66 -11.55 3.96 -5.69
CA VAL A 66 -10.16 4.19 -5.30
C VAL A 66 -9.23 3.51 -6.29
N ARG A 67 -8.34 4.26 -6.92
CA ARG A 67 -7.31 3.73 -7.82
C ARG A 67 -5.94 4.14 -7.37
N ILE A 68 -5.05 3.16 -7.23
CA ILE A 68 -3.64 3.38 -6.96
C ILE A 68 -2.86 2.99 -8.21
N GLY A 69 -1.96 3.87 -8.64
CA GLY A 69 -0.99 3.56 -9.69
C GLY A 69 0.42 3.78 -9.17
N ALA A 70 1.20 2.71 -9.01
CA ALA A 70 2.56 2.79 -8.49
C ALA A 70 3.61 2.46 -9.56
N VAL A 71 4.70 3.23 -9.57
CA VAL A 71 5.87 3.00 -10.45
C VAL A 71 7.02 2.50 -9.59
N LEU A 72 7.55 1.33 -9.95
CA LEU A 72 8.82 0.82 -9.45
C LEU A 72 9.91 1.12 -10.48
N ASP A 73 10.93 1.88 -10.08
CA ASP A 73 12.10 2.04 -10.92
C ASP A 73 12.88 0.73 -10.99
N GLU A 74 13.21 0.29 -12.21
CA GLU A 74 13.96 -0.95 -12.43
C GLU A 74 15.36 -0.96 -11.80
N GLN A 75 15.89 0.22 -11.44
CA GLN A 75 17.17 0.39 -10.73
C GLN A 75 16.98 0.57 -9.21
N ASP A 76 15.75 0.66 -8.71
CA ASP A 76 15.47 0.70 -7.28
C ASP A 76 15.54 -0.70 -6.67
N THR A 77 16.75 -1.25 -6.61
CA THR A 77 16.98 -2.59 -6.11
C THR A 77 16.83 -2.64 -4.60
N GLY A 78 15.82 -3.35 -4.10
CA GLY A 78 15.55 -3.55 -2.67
C GLY A 78 16.55 -4.42 -1.92
N GLY A 79 17.73 -4.67 -2.52
CA GLY A 79 18.72 -5.62 -2.01
C GLY A 79 18.31 -7.09 -2.26
N PRO A 80 19.09 -8.07 -1.78
CA PRO A 80 18.86 -9.49 -2.09
C PRO A 80 17.48 -10.01 -1.65
N ALA A 81 16.97 -9.55 -0.50
CA ALA A 81 15.66 -9.95 0.00
C ALA A 81 14.53 -9.39 -0.88
N GLY A 82 14.61 -8.11 -1.27
CA GLY A 82 13.62 -7.50 -2.15
C GLY A 82 13.63 -8.11 -3.55
N ALA A 83 14.81 -8.46 -4.09
CA ALA A 83 14.91 -9.16 -5.37
C ALA A 83 14.26 -10.56 -5.31
N ALA A 84 14.51 -11.33 -4.25
CA ALA A 84 13.89 -12.63 -4.04
C ALA A 84 12.36 -12.53 -3.85
N ASP A 85 11.87 -11.48 -3.18
CA ASP A 85 10.45 -11.21 -3.03
C ASP A 85 9.79 -10.89 -4.37
N LEU A 86 10.41 -10.02 -5.17
CA LEU A 86 9.91 -9.67 -6.49
C LEU A 86 9.86 -10.89 -7.42
N GLU A 87 10.86 -11.76 -7.39
CA GLU A 87 10.90 -13.01 -8.15
C GLU A 87 9.76 -13.94 -7.72
N ARG A 88 9.60 -14.19 -6.42
CA ARG A 88 8.50 -15.02 -5.91
C ARG A 88 7.14 -14.47 -6.31
N TRP A 89 6.96 -13.18 -6.16
CA TRP A 89 5.71 -12.53 -6.49
C TRP A 89 5.39 -12.61 -7.99
N SER A 90 6.37 -12.37 -8.86
CA SER A 90 6.18 -12.44 -10.31
C SER A 90 5.90 -13.87 -10.83
N THR A 91 6.30 -14.90 -10.08
CA THR A 91 6.09 -16.31 -10.43
C THR A 91 4.84 -16.92 -9.78
N ALA A 92 4.35 -16.35 -8.68
CA ALA A 92 3.23 -16.91 -7.92
C ALA A 92 1.88 -16.73 -8.61
N THR A 93 1.62 -15.58 -9.23
CA THR A 93 0.41 -15.31 -10.00
C THR A 93 0.62 -14.16 -10.98
N THR A 94 -0.01 -14.28 -12.15
CA THR A 94 -0.11 -13.20 -13.13
C THR A 94 -1.43 -12.43 -13.00
N ALA A 95 -2.38 -12.92 -12.19
CA ALA A 95 -3.66 -12.26 -11.98
C ALA A 95 -3.54 -11.13 -10.96
N GLY A 96 -4.25 -10.04 -11.19
CA GLY A 96 -4.48 -8.97 -10.23
C GLY A 96 -5.74 -9.24 -9.39
N LEU A 97 -5.82 -8.63 -8.21
CA LEU A 97 -7.03 -8.56 -7.43
C LEU A 97 -7.61 -7.15 -7.51
N VAL A 98 -8.89 -7.04 -7.82
CA VAL A 98 -9.63 -5.77 -7.80
C VAL A 98 -10.92 -5.95 -7.00
N ARG A 99 -11.54 -4.86 -6.55
CA ARG A 99 -12.95 -4.84 -6.20
C ARG A 99 -13.69 -4.12 -7.31
N ARG A 100 -14.75 -4.75 -7.83
CA ARG A 100 -15.61 -4.20 -8.88
C ARG A 100 -17.07 -4.40 -8.49
N ASP A 101 -17.86 -3.35 -8.51
CA ASP A 101 -19.27 -3.39 -8.08
C ASP A 101 -19.45 -4.06 -6.70
N GLY A 102 -18.54 -3.82 -5.77
CA GLY A 102 -18.58 -4.39 -4.42
C GLY A 102 -18.06 -5.83 -4.30
N VAL A 103 -17.63 -6.47 -5.39
CA VAL A 103 -17.18 -7.87 -5.41
C VAL A 103 -15.67 -7.95 -5.66
N PHE A 104 -14.94 -8.70 -4.83
CA PHE A 104 -13.53 -9.00 -5.08
C PHE A 104 -13.40 -9.96 -6.27
N THR A 105 -12.67 -9.54 -7.29
CA THR A 105 -12.56 -10.24 -8.57
C THR A 105 -11.10 -10.38 -8.99
N TRP A 106 -10.72 -11.57 -9.40
CA TRP A 106 -9.43 -11.79 -10.04
C TRP A 106 -9.50 -11.38 -11.51
N VAL A 107 -8.52 -10.60 -11.96
CA VAL A 107 -8.43 -10.09 -13.33
C VAL A 107 -7.09 -10.51 -13.96
N ASP A 108 -7.13 -10.89 -15.24
CA ASP A 108 -5.95 -11.24 -16.03
C ASP A 108 -6.08 -10.74 -17.46
N GLY A 109 -5.07 -11.00 -18.29
CA GLY A 109 -5.06 -10.57 -19.69
C GLY A 109 -5.38 -9.07 -19.84
N PRO A 110 -6.23 -8.69 -20.81
CA PRO A 110 -6.58 -7.28 -21.05
C PRO A 110 -7.25 -6.59 -19.86
N ASP A 111 -8.01 -7.32 -19.03
CA ASP A 111 -8.67 -6.75 -17.84
C ASP A 111 -7.69 -6.36 -16.74
N ALA A 112 -6.51 -6.97 -16.73
CA ALA A 112 -5.44 -6.60 -15.82
C ALA A 112 -4.57 -5.47 -16.36
N GLU A 113 -4.57 -5.19 -17.66
CA GLU A 113 -3.74 -4.13 -18.24
C GLU A 113 -4.17 -2.74 -17.77
N ALA A 114 -3.18 -1.84 -17.62
CA ALA A 114 -3.37 -0.48 -17.19
C ALA A 114 -2.28 0.45 -17.75
N GLU A 115 -2.57 1.74 -17.79
CA GLU A 115 -1.55 2.77 -17.91
C GLU A 115 -1.34 3.39 -16.53
N VAL A 116 -0.12 3.31 -16.02
CA VAL A 116 0.29 3.98 -14.78
C VAL A 116 1.02 5.27 -15.11
N ARG A 117 0.58 6.39 -14.50
CA ARG A 117 1.17 7.70 -14.77
C ARG A 117 2.28 8.03 -13.79
N ARG A 118 3.43 8.39 -14.33
CA ARG A 118 4.57 8.93 -13.57
C ARG A 118 4.27 10.31 -12.97
N ALA A 119 5.19 10.78 -12.13
CA ALA A 119 5.09 12.13 -11.56
C ALA A 119 5.17 13.25 -12.61
N ASP A 120 5.85 13.04 -13.73
CA ASP A 120 5.90 13.97 -14.87
C ASP A 120 4.65 13.88 -15.78
N GLY A 121 3.68 13.05 -15.46
CA GLY A 121 2.44 12.85 -16.22
C GLY A 121 2.57 11.85 -17.38
N THR A 122 3.76 11.35 -17.69
CA THR A 122 3.94 10.37 -18.77
C THR A 122 3.43 8.99 -18.36
N GLY A 123 2.83 8.26 -19.31
CA GLY A 123 2.32 6.91 -19.09
C GLY A 123 3.40 5.83 -19.13
N LEU A 124 3.17 4.77 -18.39
CA LEU A 124 3.89 3.51 -18.43
C LEU A 124 2.90 2.36 -18.57
N PRO A 125 3.15 1.38 -19.45
CA PRO A 125 2.39 0.15 -19.39
C PRO A 125 2.54 -0.51 -18.04
N GLY A 126 1.43 -0.88 -17.44
CA GLY A 126 1.35 -1.52 -16.15
C GLY A 126 0.22 -2.53 -16.11
N ARG A 127 -0.03 -3.08 -14.96
CA ARG A 127 -1.10 -4.04 -14.74
C ARG A 127 -1.57 -4.05 -13.31
N SER A 128 -2.79 -4.51 -13.11
CA SER A 128 -3.28 -4.86 -11.78
C SER A 128 -2.47 -5.98 -11.16
N ILE A 129 -2.23 -5.86 -9.87
CA ILE A 129 -1.51 -6.85 -9.08
C ILE A 129 -2.32 -7.30 -7.86
N ALA A 130 -1.98 -8.46 -7.32
CA ALA A 130 -2.63 -9.01 -6.15
C ALA A 130 -1.89 -8.58 -4.88
N VAL A 131 -2.34 -7.49 -4.26
CA VAL A 131 -1.79 -6.91 -3.03
C VAL A 131 -2.87 -6.70 -1.97
N LEU A 132 -2.48 -6.68 -0.69
CA LEU A 132 -3.40 -6.44 0.43
C LEU A 132 -3.99 -5.03 0.42
N ASP A 133 -3.39 -4.09 -0.29
CA ASP A 133 -3.87 -2.72 -0.42
C ASP A 133 -5.32 -2.67 -0.93
N VAL A 134 -5.66 -3.54 -1.88
CA VAL A 134 -7.02 -3.59 -2.46
C VAL A 134 -8.06 -3.95 -1.40
N PRO A 135 -8.00 -5.09 -0.69
CA PRO A 135 -8.99 -5.39 0.35
C PRO A 135 -8.96 -4.40 1.51
N SER A 136 -7.80 -3.90 1.92
CA SER A 136 -7.69 -2.90 2.99
C SER A 136 -8.39 -1.59 2.64
N LEU A 137 -8.12 -1.03 1.46
CA LEU A 137 -8.80 0.19 1.00
C LEU A 137 -10.30 -0.06 0.82
N ALA A 138 -10.69 -1.17 0.22
CA ALA A 138 -12.08 -1.51 -0.02
C ALA A 138 -12.90 -1.60 1.29
N LEU A 139 -12.34 -2.24 2.31
CA LEU A 139 -13.03 -2.43 3.60
C LEU A 139 -12.97 -1.18 4.49
N ALA A 140 -11.91 -0.37 4.38
CA ALA A 140 -11.77 0.85 5.16
C ALA A 140 -12.59 2.03 4.60
N THR A 141 -12.92 2.01 3.30
CA THR A 141 -13.64 3.10 2.62
C THR A 141 -15.06 2.72 2.15
N ASP A 142 -15.41 1.44 2.20
CA ASP A 142 -16.62 0.85 1.60
C ASP A 142 -16.74 1.09 0.08
N ALA A 143 -15.69 1.59 -0.59
CA ALA A 143 -15.70 1.86 -2.02
C ALA A 143 -16.04 0.59 -2.81
N PRO A 144 -17.09 0.62 -3.70
CA PRO A 144 -17.44 -0.52 -4.53
C PRO A 144 -16.35 -0.87 -5.56
N ASP A 145 -15.55 0.10 -5.98
CA ASP A 145 -14.51 -0.09 -6.97
C ASP A 145 -13.13 0.29 -6.41
N VAL A 146 -12.24 -0.70 -6.30
CA VAL A 146 -10.86 -0.51 -5.84
C VAL A 146 -9.91 -1.27 -6.73
N ARG A 147 -8.84 -0.58 -7.19
CA ARG A 147 -7.83 -1.15 -8.07
C ARG A 147 -6.43 -0.67 -7.68
N PHE A 148 -5.46 -1.57 -7.74
CA PHE A 148 -4.05 -1.26 -7.60
C PHE A 148 -3.31 -1.70 -8.87
N ASP A 149 -2.74 -0.74 -9.59
CA ASP A 149 -1.97 -0.95 -10.81
C ASP A 149 -0.49 -0.67 -10.56
N PHE A 150 0.35 -1.50 -11.14
CA PHE A 150 1.79 -1.47 -10.92
C PHE A 150 2.52 -1.48 -12.26
N ALA A 151 3.48 -0.60 -12.41
CA ALA A 151 4.36 -0.54 -13.56
C ALA A 151 5.82 -0.58 -13.14
N VAL A 152 6.64 -1.25 -13.94
CA VAL A 152 8.11 -1.29 -13.78
C VAL A 152 8.74 -0.54 -14.93
N GLY A 153 9.65 0.38 -14.63
CA GLY A 153 10.35 1.14 -15.65
C GLY A 153 11.08 2.34 -15.06
N GLU A 154 11.60 3.18 -15.90
CA GLU A 154 12.35 4.38 -15.49
C GLU A 154 11.44 5.37 -14.74
N SER A 155 11.82 5.75 -13.51
CA SER A 155 11.11 6.76 -12.72
C SER A 155 11.32 8.18 -13.24
N THR A 156 10.46 9.11 -12.84
CA THR A 156 10.59 10.54 -13.19
C THR A 156 11.93 11.10 -12.75
N GLY A 157 12.43 10.74 -11.56
CA GLY A 157 13.74 11.22 -11.08
C GLY A 157 14.86 10.90 -12.08
N ARG A 158 14.95 9.64 -12.54
CA ARG A 158 15.96 9.25 -13.54
C ARG A 158 15.73 9.90 -14.90
N ARG A 159 14.49 9.96 -15.36
CA ARG A 159 14.14 10.63 -16.62
C ARG A 159 14.61 12.10 -16.68
N LEU A 160 14.63 12.74 -15.51
CA LEU A 160 15.12 14.12 -15.37
C LEU A 160 16.63 14.20 -15.07
N GLY A 161 17.36 13.08 -15.18
CA GLY A 161 18.80 12.99 -14.96
C GLY A 161 19.22 12.94 -13.49
N GLY A 162 18.27 12.71 -12.59
CA GLY A 162 18.50 12.55 -11.14
C GLY A 162 18.58 11.08 -10.71
N PRO A 163 18.52 10.82 -9.40
CA PRO A 163 18.45 9.46 -8.85
C PRO A 163 17.08 8.82 -9.09
N VAL A 164 16.96 7.53 -8.76
CA VAL A 164 15.67 6.82 -8.72
C VAL A 164 14.69 7.55 -7.80
N SER A 165 13.44 7.68 -8.21
CA SER A 165 12.36 8.21 -7.38
C SER A 165 11.27 7.16 -7.17
N PHE A 166 10.60 7.25 -6.02
CA PHE A 166 9.35 6.54 -5.77
C PHE A 166 8.17 7.39 -6.20
N GLU A 167 7.17 6.76 -6.81
CA GLU A 167 5.98 7.44 -7.32
C GLU A 167 4.74 6.57 -7.18
N ALA A 168 3.73 7.08 -6.48
CA ALA A 168 2.41 6.47 -6.40
C ALA A 168 1.33 7.54 -6.59
N GLY A 169 0.48 7.35 -7.59
CA GLY A 169 -0.73 8.13 -7.81
C GLY A 169 -1.88 7.53 -7.02
N ILE A 170 -2.64 8.37 -6.32
CA ILE A 170 -3.82 8.03 -5.52
C ILE A 170 -4.98 8.81 -6.09
N GLU A 171 -5.87 8.14 -6.77
CA GLU A 171 -7.08 8.71 -7.35
C GLU A 171 -8.30 8.26 -6.57
N ILE A 172 -9.14 9.19 -6.16
CA ILE A 172 -10.39 8.93 -5.43
C ILE A 172 -11.51 9.68 -6.12
N GLU A 173 -12.59 8.98 -6.40
CA GLU A 173 -13.85 9.55 -6.90
C GLU A 173 -14.97 9.24 -5.92
N GLY A 174 -15.87 10.21 -5.73
CA GLY A 174 -16.98 10.05 -4.81
C GLY A 174 -17.75 11.35 -4.60
N THR A 175 -18.31 11.51 -3.43
CA THR A 175 -19.05 12.70 -3.02
C THR A 175 -18.35 13.31 -1.81
N ASP A 176 -18.05 14.59 -1.84
CA ASP A 176 -17.46 15.29 -0.71
C ASP A 176 -18.49 15.52 0.42
N ARG A 177 -18.02 16.08 1.54
CA ARG A 177 -18.89 16.39 2.70
C ARG A 177 -19.94 17.46 2.45
N ALA A 178 -19.84 18.21 1.34
CA ALA A 178 -20.84 19.17 0.90
C ALA A 178 -21.89 18.56 -0.03
N GLY A 179 -21.76 17.27 -0.36
CA GLY A 179 -22.64 16.55 -1.28
C GLY A 179 -22.28 16.74 -2.75
N THR A 180 -21.08 17.26 -3.06
CA THR A 180 -20.64 17.53 -4.42
C THR A 180 -19.86 16.33 -4.98
N PRO A 181 -20.19 15.83 -6.19
CA PRO A 181 -19.37 14.86 -6.88
C PRO A 181 -17.95 15.42 -7.07
N THR A 182 -16.97 14.68 -6.59
CA THR A 182 -15.58 15.14 -6.52
C THR A 182 -14.63 14.03 -6.95
N ARG A 183 -13.61 14.40 -7.70
CA ARG A 183 -12.47 13.54 -8.06
C ARG A 183 -11.19 14.23 -7.63
N THR A 184 -10.36 13.51 -6.91
CA THR A 184 -9.03 13.98 -6.51
C THR A 184 -7.96 13.05 -7.05
N LEU A 185 -6.81 13.63 -7.42
CA LEU A 185 -5.59 12.89 -7.72
C LEU A 185 -4.49 13.43 -6.83
N ARG A 186 -3.93 12.59 -5.99
CA ARG A 186 -2.75 12.89 -5.18
C ARG A 186 -1.58 12.05 -5.61
N ARG A 187 -0.40 12.58 -5.42
CA ARG A 187 0.83 11.89 -5.76
C ARG A 187 1.75 11.86 -4.56
N LEU A 188 2.05 10.63 -4.11
CA LEU A 188 3.07 10.36 -3.11
C LEU A 188 4.38 10.09 -3.83
N THR A 189 5.41 10.90 -3.58
CA THR A 189 6.74 10.75 -4.19
C THR A 189 7.82 10.73 -3.13
N HIS A 190 8.95 10.07 -3.42
CA HIS A 190 10.16 10.16 -2.60
C HIS A 190 11.40 10.21 -3.50
N PRO A 191 12.34 11.18 -3.28
CA PRO A 191 13.47 11.39 -4.18
C PRO A 191 14.58 10.34 -4.10
N SER A 192 14.49 9.40 -3.16
CA SER A 192 15.47 8.33 -2.94
C SER A 192 14.88 6.92 -3.13
N GLY A 193 13.81 6.80 -3.95
CA GLY A 193 13.18 5.53 -4.27
C GLY A 193 12.21 5.00 -3.22
N GLN A 194 11.87 3.73 -3.33
CA GLN A 194 10.85 3.05 -2.52
C GLN A 194 11.31 2.73 -1.09
N ARG A 195 12.61 2.44 -0.90
CA ARG A 195 13.15 1.95 0.38
C ARG A 195 12.84 2.83 1.58
N PRO A 196 13.02 4.17 1.55
CA PRO A 196 12.67 5.02 2.69
C PRO A 196 11.17 5.00 3.01
N VAL A 197 10.31 4.91 1.99
CA VAL A 197 8.85 4.84 2.17
C VAL A 197 8.47 3.54 2.89
N THR A 198 9.01 2.41 2.45
CA THR A 198 8.81 1.10 3.11
C THR A 198 9.36 1.11 4.53
N ALA A 199 10.57 1.65 4.74
CA ALA A 199 11.18 1.73 6.06
C ALA A 199 10.33 2.57 7.03
N THR A 200 9.74 3.68 6.56
CA THR A 200 8.83 4.50 7.36
C THR A 200 7.56 3.72 7.72
N GLY A 201 6.96 2.99 6.78
CA GLY A 201 5.80 2.13 7.07
C GLY A 201 6.10 1.07 8.14
N VAL A 202 7.26 0.41 8.05
CA VAL A 202 7.73 -0.55 9.06
C VAL A 202 7.94 0.13 10.41
N ALA A 203 8.60 1.29 10.44
CA ALA A 203 8.87 2.04 11.68
C ALA A 203 7.57 2.43 12.39
N LEU A 204 6.58 2.92 11.66
CA LEU A 204 5.24 3.24 12.19
C LEU A 204 4.59 2.01 12.84
N GLY A 205 4.65 0.86 12.15
CA GLY A 205 4.13 -0.40 12.68
C GLY A 205 4.84 -0.83 13.97
N VAL A 206 6.17 -0.74 14.00
CA VAL A 206 6.98 -1.06 15.19
C VAL A 206 6.66 -0.10 16.34
N GLU A 207 6.69 1.22 16.11
CA GLU A 207 6.34 2.23 17.14
C GLU A 207 4.99 1.91 17.79
N ARG A 208 4.00 1.53 16.98
CA ARG A 208 2.66 1.21 17.47
C ARG A 208 2.64 -0.09 18.27
N LEU A 209 3.28 -1.15 17.77
CA LEU A 209 3.31 -2.46 18.39
C LEU A 209 4.06 -2.48 19.73
N VAL A 210 5.14 -1.72 19.85
CA VAL A 210 5.93 -1.66 21.10
C VAL A 210 5.41 -0.60 22.11
N GLY A 211 4.27 0.04 21.80
CA GLY A 211 3.60 0.97 22.71
C GLY A 211 4.24 2.35 22.80
N LEU A 212 5.08 2.75 21.84
CA LEU A 212 5.61 4.12 21.77
C LEU A 212 4.54 5.12 21.34
N ARG A 213 3.48 4.65 20.74
CA ARG A 213 2.33 5.44 20.31
C ARG A 213 1.02 4.76 20.70
N GLY A 214 0.27 5.42 21.60
CA GLY A 214 -1.06 4.98 22.04
C GLY A 214 -1.04 3.84 23.05
N ALA A 215 -2.21 3.27 23.32
CA ALA A 215 -2.35 2.14 24.23
C ALA A 215 -1.70 0.86 23.65
N ALA A 216 -1.38 -0.10 24.52
CA ALA A 216 -0.87 -1.40 24.10
C ALA A 216 -1.80 -2.05 23.07
N VAL A 217 -1.21 -2.62 22.02
CA VAL A 217 -1.98 -3.35 21.01
C VAL A 217 -2.41 -4.68 21.60
N ALA A 218 -3.72 -4.95 21.54
CA ALA A 218 -4.25 -6.24 21.98
C ALA A 218 -3.71 -7.37 21.11
N PRO A 219 -3.53 -8.59 21.64
CA PRO A 219 -3.28 -9.76 20.83
C PRO A 219 -4.33 -9.89 19.72
N GLY A 220 -3.90 -10.34 18.54
CA GLY A 220 -4.78 -10.45 17.36
C GLY A 220 -4.02 -10.25 16.07
N LEU A 221 -4.72 -10.45 14.96
CA LEU A 221 -4.27 -10.06 13.63
C LEU A 221 -4.73 -8.64 13.34
N HIS A 222 -3.81 -7.81 12.94
CA HIS A 222 -4.04 -6.40 12.64
C HIS A 222 -3.43 -6.05 11.28
N THR A 223 -4.00 -5.05 10.63
CA THR A 223 -3.48 -4.42 9.41
C THR A 223 -3.07 -2.97 9.70
N PRO A 224 -2.25 -2.33 8.85
CA PRO A 224 -1.80 -0.96 9.05
C PRO A 224 -2.94 0.03 9.29
N GLU A 225 -3.99 -0.02 8.48
CA GLU A 225 -5.15 0.87 8.55
C GLU A 225 -6.00 0.69 9.83
N ALA A 226 -5.91 -0.49 10.46
CA ALA A 226 -6.59 -0.74 11.72
C ALA A 226 -5.84 -0.21 12.94
N LEU A 227 -4.52 0.00 12.84
CA LEU A 227 -3.67 0.37 13.96
C LEU A 227 -3.08 1.78 13.88
N LEU A 228 -2.89 2.32 12.68
CA LEU A 228 -2.13 3.53 12.45
C LEU A 228 -3.04 4.69 12.02
N ASP A 229 -2.79 5.87 12.58
CA ASP A 229 -3.49 7.08 12.13
C ASP A 229 -2.93 7.55 10.78
N PRO A 230 -3.77 7.69 9.73
CA PRO A 230 -3.33 8.11 8.41
C PRO A 230 -2.70 9.50 8.36
N ALA A 231 -3.15 10.46 9.20
CA ALA A 231 -2.55 11.80 9.23
C ALA A 231 -1.15 11.76 9.81
N TYR A 232 -0.97 11.02 10.91
CA TYR A 232 0.34 10.80 11.49
C TYR A 232 1.29 10.09 10.53
N ALA A 233 0.80 9.10 9.79
CA ALA A 233 1.61 8.40 8.80
C ALA A 233 2.10 9.35 7.69
N VAL A 234 1.24 10.23 7.19
CA VAL A 234 1.63 11.24 6.18
C VAL A 234 2.65 12.23 6.75
N GLU A 235 2.49 12.67 8.00
CA GLU A 235 3.48 13.52 8.70
C GLU A 235 4.85 12.83 8.76
N ARG A 236 4.90 11.58 9.19
CA ARG A 236 6.15 10.80 9.28
C ARG A 236 6.77 10.52 7.91
N LEU A 237 5.96 10.29 6.89
CA LEU A 237 6.43 10.18 5.51
C LEU A 237 7.07 11.50 5.04
N ALA A 238 6.45 12.64 5.35
CA ALA A 238 7.03 13.95 5.02
C ALA A 238 8.36 14.19 5.74
N GLU A 239 8.48 13.83 7.00
CA GLU A 239 9.74 13.90 7.76
C GLU A 239 10.84 13.02 7.15
N SER A 240 10.48 11.89 6.53
CA SER A 240 11.44 11.03 5.82
C SER A 240 11.88 11.58 4.46
N GLY A 241 11.24 12.64 3.98
CA GLY A 241 11.50 13.27 2.69
C GLY A 241 10.48 12.90 1.59
N ALA A 242 9.41 12.18 1.92
CA ALA A 242 8.32 11.98 0.97
C ALA A 242 7.46 13.23 0.84
N VAL A 243 6.83 13.39 -0.31
CA VAL A 243 5.92 14.51 -0.58
C VAL A 243 4.59 13.96 -1.10
N LEU A 244 3.50 14.39 -0.47
CA LEU A 244 2.14 14.13 -0.94
C LEU A 244 1.58 15.44 -1.52
N THR A 245 1.35 15.47 -2.84
CA THR A 245 0.89 16.65 -3.56
C THR A 245 -0.45 16.43 -4.24
N ASP A 246 -1.27 17.47 -4.28
CA ASP A 246 -2.45 17.51 -5.15
C ASP A 246 -2.03 17.70 -6.60
N VAL A 247 -2.67 16.96 -7.49
CA VAL A 247 -2.46 17.07 -8.94
C VAL A 247 -3.77 17.55 -9.57
N ALA A 248 -3.70 18.58 -10.40
CA ALA A 248 -4.87 19.06 -11.10
C ALA A 248 -5.47 17.92 -11.96
N VAL A 249 -6.74 17.64 -11.75
CA VAL A 249 -7.50 16.70 -12.57
C VAL A 249 -8.08 17.51 -13.71
N GLY A 250 -7.59 17.26 -14.92
CA GLY A 250 -8.05 17.94 -16.14
C GLY A 250 -9.40 17.40 -16.61
#